data_7cce360fdf1520ec20a28e0d59a7030f
#
_entry.id   7cce360fdf1520ec20a28e0d59a7030f
#
_cell.length_a   1.000
_cell.length_b   1.000
_cell.length_c   1.000
_cell.angle_alpha   90.00
_cell.angle_beta   90.00
_cell.angle_gamma   90.00
#
_symmetry.space_group_name_H-M   'P 1'
#
loop_
_entity.id
_entity.type
_entity.pdbx_description
1 polymer ?
#
loop_
_entity_poly.entity_id
_entity_poly.type
_entity_poly.pdbx_seq_one_letter_code
_entity_poly.pdbx_strand_id
1 'polypeptide(L)'
;LKACYTFFLFGCGSLALIVIYDTQNNSSRYFRIWVIYMSKFYPIHLDVTGKKCVIIGGGKVAYRKACGLKESGADVVVVSPEVCSEMVNEEGIAFIKKEYEECFLDGALLVIAATDNEAVNKKVTLDAEKRGIIVNVVDHPEHCSFIVPSTINRGDLCISVSTGGASPAVEKRIREELEGAFGKEYEEYLDLLTKMRSLA
;
A
#
# COMPACT_ATOMS: atom_id res chain seq x y z
N LEU A 1 -14.40 -1.03 39.51
CA LEU A 1 -14.84 -1.38 38.15
C LEU A 1 -14.00 -2.56 37.64
N LYS A 2 -14.47 -3.80 37.84
CA LYS A 2 -13.86 -4.99 37.23
C LYS A 2 -14.80 -5.44 36.11
N ALA A 3 -14.49 -5.06 34.86
CA ALA A 3 -15.11 -5.67 33.71
C ALA A 3 -14.40 -7.00 33.43
N CYS A 4 -15.14 -8.09 33.47
CA CYS A 4 -14.63 -9.41 33.10
C CYS A 4 -14.78 -9.57 31.59
N TYR A 5 -13.67 -9.57 30.85
CA TYR A 5 -13.65 -9.77 29.40
C TYR A 5 -13.42 -11.24 29.11
N THR A 6 -14.35 -11.91 28.48
CA THR A 6 -14.14 -13.26 27.97
C THR A 6 -14.00 -13.16 26.45
N PHE A 7 -12.82 -13.50 25.94
CA PHE A 7 -12.54 -13.52 24.51
C PHE A 7 -12.88 -14.89 23.92
N PHE A 8 -13.75 -14.93 22.94
CA PHE A 8 -13.90 -16.09 22.08
C PHE A 8 -13.41 -15.72 20.67
N LEU A 9 -12.30 -16.32 20.26
CA LEU A 9 -11.82 -16.26 18.88
C LEU A 9 -12.47 -17.40 18.09
N PHE A 10 -13.39 -17.09 17.20
CA PHE A 10 -13.80 -17.99 16.13
C PHE A 10 -13.19 -17.48 14.83
N GLY A 11 -12.18 -18.20 14.33
CA GLY A 11 -11.47 -17.83 13.12
C GLY A 11 -11.81 -18.75 11.98
N CYS A 12 -12.36 -18.20 10.93
CA CYS A 12 -12.12 -18.59 9.56
C CYS A 12 -12.28 -17.33 8.71
N GLY A 13 -11.18 -16.78 8.19
CA GLY A 13 -11.17 -15.53 7.45
C GLY A 13 -11.11 -14.28 8.36
N SER A 14 -10.97 -13.14 7.79
CA SER A 14 -10.64 -11.82 8.38
C SER A 14 -11.64 -11.23 9.41
N LEU A 15 -12.45 -12.03 10.08
CA LEU A 15 -13.43 -11.62 11.08
C LEU A 15 -13.08 -12.16 12.46
N ALA A 16 -12.72 -11.27 13.41
CA ALA A 16 -12.69 -11.61 14.84
C ALA A 16 -13.99 -11.14 15.49
N LEU A 17 -14.75 -12.06 16.05
CA LEU A 17 -15.98 -11.76 16.81
C LEU A 17 -15.59 -11.60 18.27
N ILE A 18 -15.68 -10.38 18.83
CA ILE A 18 -15.52 -10.14 20.26
C ILE A 18 -16.92 -9.99 20.85
N VAL A 19 -17.28 -10.92 21.73
CA VAL A 19 -18.51 -10.85 22.52
C VAL A 19 -18.12 -10.31 23.90
N ILE A 20 -18.59 -9.11 24.25
CA ILE A 20 -18.40 -8.52 25.57
C ILE A 20 -19.65 -8.78 26.38
N TYR A 21 -19.50 -9.52 27.48
CA TYR A 21 -20.57 -9.71 28.47
C TYR A 21 -20.45 -8.62 29.53
N ASP A 22 -21.50 -7.82 29.69
CA ASP A 22 -21.65 -6.97 30.87
C ASP A 22 -22.47 -7.73 31.93
N THR A 23 -21.80 -8.08 33.01
CA THR A 23 -22.40 -8.89 34.11
C THR A 23 -23.08 -8.04 35.17
N GLN A 24 -23.20 -6.72 35.00
CA GLN A 24 -23.69 -5.84 36.07
C GLN A 24 -25.16 -5.48 36.03
N ASN A 25 -25.95 -5.96 35.05
CA ASN A 25 -27.40 -5.67 35.06
C ASN A 25 -28.24 -6.89 34.78
N ASN A 26 -28.93 -7.39 35.81
CA ASN A 26 -29.71 -8.65 35.86
C ASN A 26 -31.02 -8.60 35.05
N SER A 27 -31.27 -7.61 34.21
CA SER A 27 -32.57 -7.45 33.51
C SER A 27 -32.53 -7.14 32.01
N SER A 28 -31.36 -7.05 31.37
CA SER A 28 -31.32 -6.89 29.89
C SER A 28 -30.01 -7.43 29.34
N ARG A 29 -30.07 -8.57 28.65
CA ARG A 29 -28.92 -9.11 27.91
C ARG A 29 -28.71 -8.28 26.65
N TYR A 30 -27.97 -7.20 26.72
CA TYR A 30 -27.47 -6.49 25.53
C TYR A 30 -26.23 -7.20 25.01
N PHE A 31 -26.38 -7.99 23.95
CA PHE A 31 -25.26 -8.51 23.18
C PHE A 31 -24.73 -7.39 22.30
N ARG A 32 -23.61 -6.78 22.63
CA ARG A 32 -22.87 -5.96 21.67
C ARG A 32 -21.88 -6.85 20.96
N ILE A 33 -22.22 -7.22 19.75
CA ILE A 33 -21.30 -7.90 18.85
C ILE A 33 -20.41 -6.82 18.21
N TRP A 34 -19.15 -6.79 18.62
CA TRP A 34 -18.15 -5.98 17.95
C TRP A 34 -17.49 -6.84 16.87
N VAL A 35 -17.74 -6.52 15.63
CA VAL A 35 -16.98 -7.10 14.52
C VAL A 35 -15.70 -6.27 14.39
N ILE A 36 -14.58 -6.83 14.83
CA ILE A 36 -13.26 -6.22 14.60
C ILE A 36 -12.82 -6.70 13.22
N TYR A 37 -12.81 -5.81 12.27
CA TYR A 37 -12.12 -6.03 11.01
C TYR A 37 -10.61 -5.98 11.28
N MET A 38 -9.95 -7.12 11.33
CA MET A 38 -8.50 -7.17 11.26
C MET A 38 -8.08 -6.75 9.83
N SER A 39 -7.07 -5.93 9.73
CA SER A 39 -6.51 -5.58 8.41
C SER A 39 -6.21 -6.86 7.63
N LYS A 40 -6.75 -6.98 6.42
CA LYS A 40 -6.43 -8.10 5.52
C LYS A 40 -4.99 -8.03 5.00
N PHE A 41 -4.32 -6.89 5.21
CA PHE A 41 -2.98 -6.66 4.68
C PHE A 41 -1.90 -6.97 5.70
N TYR A 42 -0.97 -7.83 5.31
CA TYR A 42 0.24 -8.11 6.08
C TYR A 42 1.32 -7.08 5.72
N PRO A 43 1.90 -6.36 6.70
CA PRO A 43 2.91 -5.34 6.41
C PRO A 43 4.23 -5.99 6.00
N ILE A 44 4.70 -5.63 4.80
CA ILE A 44 5.99 -6.06 4.27
C ILE A 44 6.68 -4.88 3.59
N HIS A 45 8.01 -4.93 3.51
CA HIS A 45 8.81 -4.10 2.61
C HIS A 45 9.19 -4.96 1.41
N LEU A 46 8.73 -4.56 0.23
CA LEU A 46 8.97 -5.29 -1.01
C LEU A 46 10.21 -4.72 -1.72
N ASP A 47 11.19 -5.57 -2.00
CA ASP A 47 12.31 -5.19 -2.85
C ASP A 47 11.89 -5.19 -4.32
N VAL A 48 11.85 -4.02 -4.88
CA VAL A 48 11.49 -3.77 -6.29
C VAL A 48 12.70 -3.41 -7.17
N THR A 49 13.91 -3.43 -6.62
CA THR A 49 15.14 -3.01 -7.31
C THR A 49 15.35 -3.84 -8.59
N GLY A 50 15.42 -3.15 -9.74
CA GLY A 50 15.56 -3.78 -11.06
C GLY A 50 14.39 -4.69 -11.44
N LYS A 51 13.24 -4.57 -10.77
CA LYS A 51 12.03 -5.34 -11.12
C LYS A 51 11.10 -4.48 -11.98
N LYS A 52 10.56 -5.10 -13.01
CA LYS A 52 9.55 -4.45 -13.85
C LYS A 52 8.28 -4.18 -13.04
N CYS A 53 7.92 -2.92 -12.93
CA CYS A 53 6.69 -2.43 -12.32
C CYS A 53 5.88 -1.67 -13.36
N VAL A 54 4.63 -2.07 -13.56
CA VAL A 54 3.79 -1.52 -14.62
C VAL A 54 2.72 -0.60 -14.01
N ILE A 55 2.50 0.54 -14.63
CA ILE A 55 1.43 1.46 -14.27
C ILE A 55 0.54 1.67 -15.49
N ILE A 56 -0.75 1.43 -15.32
CA ILE A 56 -1.76 1.64 -16.36
C ILE A 56 -2.49 2.92 -16.02
N GLY A 57 -2.33 3.93 -16.89
CA GLY A 57 -2.85 5.28 -16.72
C GLY A 57 -1.75 6.35 -16.73
N GLY A 58 -2.09 7.57 -17.15
CA GLY A 58 -1.15 8.67 -17.38
C GLY A 58 -1.45 9.94 -16.59
N GLY A 59 -2.38 9.90 -15.63
CA GLY A 59 -2.74 11.05 -14.81
C GLY A 59 -1.75 11.34 -13.69
N LYS A 60 -2.01 12.40 -12.93
CA LYS A 60 -1.16 12.83 -11.79
C LYS A 60 -0.99 11.77 -10.70
N VAL A 61 -2.01 10.91 -10.48
CA VAL A 61 -1.92 9.82 -9.52
C VAL A 61 -0.94 8.76 -10.02
N ALA A 62 -1.05 8.37 -11.29
CA ALA A 62 -0.11 7.45 -11.95
C ALA A 62 1.32 7.98 -11.89
N TYR A 63 1.54 9.25 -12.19
CA TYR A 63 2.84 9.92 -12.10
C TYR A 63 3.45 9.80 -10.69
N ARG A 64 2.70 10.18 -9.66
CA ARG A 64 3.17 10.10 -8.27
C ARG A 64 3.56 8.65 -7.87
N LYS A 65 2.79 7.66 -8.33
CA LYS A 65 3.10 6.23 -8.09
C LYS A 65 4.34 5.79 -8.86
N ALA A 66 4.51 6.28 -10.09
CA ALA A 66 5.69 6.02 -10.90
C ALA A 66 6.97 6.56 -10.26
N CYS A 67 6.94 7.80 -9.76
CA CYS A 67 8.06 8.40 -9.04
C CYS A 67 8.46 7.58 -7.80
N GLY A 68 7.49 7.17 -6.96
CA GLY A 68 7.79 6.38 -5.77
C GLY A 68 8.39 5.01 -6.08
N LEU A 69 7.94 4.34 -7.14
CA LEU A 69 8.55 3.07 -7.59
C LEU A 69 9.96 3.29 -8.16
N LYS A 70 10.16 4.34 -8.95
CA LYS A 70 11.48 4.73 -9.48
C LYS A 70 12.46 5.04 -8.36
N GLU A 71 12.05 5.84 -7.36
CA GLU A 71 12.87 6.15 -6.18
C GLU A 71 13.27 4.90 -5.39
N SER A 72 12.45 3.85 -5.45
CA SER A 72 12.74 2.53 -4.87
C SER A 72 13.57 1.63 -5.78
N GLY A 73 14.07 2.13 -6.91
CA GLY A 73 14.94 1.40 -7.85
C GLY A 73 14.23 0.45 -8.81
N ALA A 74 12.93 0.56 -8.97
CA ALA A 74 12.16 -0.27 -9.91
C ALA A 74 12.38 0.15 -11.38
N ASP A 75 12.28 -0.82 -12.29
CA ASP A 75 12.14 -0.57 -13.74
C ASP A 75 10.67 -0.24 -14.04
N VAL A 76 10.37 1.06 -14.10
CA VAL A 76 8.99 1.54 -14.21
C VAL A 76 8.58 1.68 -15.66
N VAL A 77 7.46 1.07 -16.03
CA VAL A 77 6.81 1.18 -17.32
C VAL A 77 5.40 1.74 -17.15
N VAL A 78 5.14 2.89 -17.75
CA VAL A 78 3.81 3.50 -17.78
C VAL A 78 3.16 3.26 -19.13
N VAL A 79 1.94 2.74 -19.14
CA VAL A 79 1.13 2.50 -20.33
C VAL A 79 -0.12 3.36 -20.29
N SER A 80 -0.25 4.27 -21.23
CA SER A 80 -1.41 5.15 -21.36
C SER A 80 -1.45 5.78 -22.76
N PRO A 81 -2.63 6.02 -23.36
CA PRO A 81 -2.75 6.82 -24.58
C PRO A 81 -2.22 8.25 -24.41
N GLU A 82 -2.40 8.82 -23.23
CA GLU A 82 -1.98 10.17 -22.86
C GLU A 82 -1.35 10.19 -21.48
N VAL A 83 -0.43 11.12 -21.24
CA VAL A 83 0.21 11.34 -19.93
C VAL A 83 0.16 12.81 -19.56
N CYS A 84 0.18 13.09 -18.26
CA CYS A 84 0.29 14.45 -17.76
C CYS A 84 1.64 15.07 -18.13
N SER A 85 1.70 16.41 -18.16
CA SER A 85 2.89 17.17 -18.56
C SER A 85 4.12 16.86 -17.71
N GLU A 86 3.91 16.59 -16.43
CA GLU A 86 4.97 16.26 -15.48
C GLU A 86 5.68 14.95 -15.85
N MET A 87 4.93 13.99 -16.40
CA MET A 87 5.46 12.66 -16.75
C MET A 87 6.26 12.66 -18.07
N VAL A 88 5.96 13.59 -18.99
CA VAL A 88 6.55 13.60 -20.35
C VAL A 88 8.08 13.70 -20.31
N ASN A 89 8.62 14.46 -19.34
CA ASN A 89 10.04 14.75 -19.22
C ASN A 89 10.72 13.98 -18.08
N GLU A 90 10.04 12.99 -17.51
CA GLU A 90 10.57 12.25 -16.35
C GLU A 90 11.56 11.18 -16.80
N GLU A 91 12.85 11.43 -16.55
CA GLU A 91 13.91 10.47 -16.85
C GLU A 91 13.78 9.20 -15.99
N GLY A 92 14.12 8.04 -16.56
CA GLY A 92 14.10 6.75 -15.85
C GLY A 92 12.72 6.12 -15.71
N ILE A 93 11.69 6.65 -16.39
CA ILE A 93 10.37 6.02 -16.54
C ILE A 93 10.15 5.73 -18.03
N ALA A 94 9.94 4.47 -18.36
CA ALA A 94 9.59 4.10 -19.73
C ALA A 94 8.10 4.38 -20.00
N PHE A 95 7.82 5.10 -21.06
CA PHE A 95 6.45 5.43 -21.44
C PHE A 95 6.03 4.74 -22.75
N ILE A 96 4.90 4.03 -22.70
CA ILE A 96 4.28 3.37 -23.85
C ILE A 96 2.96 4.07 -24.15
N LYS A 97 2.92 4.82 -25.25
CA LYS A 97 1.73 5.55 -25.70
C LYS A 97 0.76 4.63 -26.44
N LYS A 98 0.06 3.81 -25.67
CA LYS A 98 -0.94 2.85 -26.16
C LYS A 98 -2.07 2.67 -25.15
N GLU A 99 -3.20 2.13 -25.62
CA GLU A 99 -4.21 1.54 -24.76
C GLU A 99 -3.67 0.26 -24.12
N TYR A 100 -4.30 -0.14 -23.00
CA TYR A 100 -3.90 -1.32 -22.26
C TYR A 100 -4.11 -2.60 -23.06
N GLU A 101 -3.05 -3.37 -23.19
CA GLU A 101 -3.03 -4.75 -23.69
C GLU A 101 -2.40 -5.67 -22.64
N GLU A 102 -2.87 -6.91 -22.56
CA GLU A 102 -2.43 -7.89 -21.54
C GLU A 102 -0.93 -8.19 -21.60
N CYS A 103 -0.31 -8.12 -22.79
CA CYS A 103 1.12 -8.39 -22.99
C CYS A 103 2.04 -7.38 -22.25
N PHE A 104 1.54 -6.19 -21.90
CA PHE A 104 2.34 -5.23 -21.13
C PHE A 104 2.67 -5.72 -19.71
N LEU A 105 1.89 -6.68 -19.20
CA LEU A 105 2.14 -7.30 -17.88
C LEU A 105 3.23 -8.39 -17.92
N ASP A 106 3.73 -8.78 -19.07
CA ASP A 106 4.73 -9.84 -19.19
C ASP A 106 6.01 -9.49 -18.42
N GLY A 107 6.37 -10.35 -17.47
CA GLY A 107 7.54 -10.18 -16.59
C GLY A 107 7.39 -9.12 -15.51
N ALA A 108 6.19 -8.55 -15.31
CA ALA A 108 5.96 -7.59 -14.24
C ALA A 108 5.91 -8.27 -12.86
N LEU A 109 6.53 -7.66 -11.86
CA LEU A 109 6.39 -8.02 -10.46
C LEU A 109 5.06 -7.53 -9.88
N LEU A 110 4.72 -6.29 -10.20
CA LEU A 110 3.47 -5.65 -9.76
C LEU A 110 2.89 -4.76 -10.86
N VAL A 111 1.59 -4.50 -10.75
CA VAL A 111 0.89 -3.53 -11.58
C VAL A 111 0.04 -2.59 -10.74
N ILE A 112 0.02 -1.31 -11.12
CA ILE A 112 -0.88 -0.30 -10.54
C ILE A 112 -1.85 0.16 -11.63
N ALA A 113 -3.15 -0.08 -11.43
CA ALA A 113 -4.21 0.44 -12.28
C ALA A 113 -4.66 1.81 -11.74
N ALA A 114 -4.38 2.85 -12.50
CA ALA A 114 -4.61 4.26 -12.13
C ALA A 114 -5.28 5.01 -13.29
N THR A 115 -6.30 4.42 -13.89
CA THR A 115 -7.11 5.03 -14.95
C THR A 115 -8.49 5.42 -14.43
N ASP A 116 -9.13 6.37 -15.09
CA ASP A 116 -10.53 6.76 -14.83
C ASP A 116 -11.53 5.76 -15.47
N ASN A 117 -11.03 4.76 -16.20
CA ASN A 117 -11.85 3.76 -16.86
C ASN A 117 -11.93 2.47 -16.03
N GLU A 118 -13.03 2.28 -15.33
CA GLU A 118 -13.27 1.10 -14.49
C GLU A 118 -13.19 -0.23 -15.26
N ALA A 119 -13.61 -0.26 -16.54
CA ALA A 119 -13.54 -1.47 -17.35
C ALA A 119 -12.08 -1.86 -17.63
N VAL A 120 -11.20 -0.88 -17.86
CA VAL A 120 -9.76 -1.10 -18.02
C VAL A 120 -9.17 -1.58 -16.70
N ASN A 121 -9.46 -0.89 -15.58
CA ASN A 121 -8.95 -1.27 -14.26
C ASN A 121 -9.36 -2.70 -13.89
N LYS A 122 -10.61 -3.09 -14.14
CA LYS A 122 -11.10 -4.45 -13.93
C LYS A 122 -10.37 -5.47 -14.82
N LYS A 123 -10.15 -5.14 -16.11
CA LYS A 123 -9.40 -6.00 -17.03
C LYS A 123 -7.97 -6.22 -16.54
N VAL A 124 -7.28 -5.14 -16.13
CA VAL A 124 -5.92 -5.20 -15.55
C VAL A 124 -5.89 -6.14 -14.34
N THR A 125 -6.86 -6.02 -13.43
CA THR A 125 -6.96 -6.87 -12.24
C THR A 125 -7.08 -8.35 -12.62
N LEU A 126 -8.00 -8.69 -13.50
CA LEU A 126 -8.22 -10.08 -13.94
C LEU A 126 -6.99 -10.67 -14.64
N ASP A 127 -6.31 -9.87 -15.47
CA ASP A 127 -5.12 -10.30 -16.20
C ASP A 127 -3.91 -10.45 -15.27
N ALA A 128 -3.78 -9.59 -14.25
CA ALA A 128 -2.77 -9.70 -13.21
C ALA A 128 -2.98 -10.93 -12.33
N GLU A 129 -4.21 -11.19 -11.88
CA GLU A 129 -4.56 -12.38 -11.07
C GLU A 129 -4.23 -13.68 -11.78
N LYS A 130 -4.57 -13.82 -13.07
CA LYS A 130 -4.24 -15.00 -13.89
C LYS A 130 -2.74 -15.28 -13.95
N ARG A 131 -1.91 -14.25 -13.84
CA ARG A 131 -0.45 -14.31 -13.96
C ARG A 131 0.26 -14.35 -12.60
N GLY A 132 -0.48 -14.26 -11.49
CA GLY A 132 0.09 -14.17 -10.15
C GLY A 132 0.84 -12.87 -9.88
N ILE A 133 0.51 -11.79 -10.64
CA ILE A 133 1.08 -10.46 -10.48
C ILE A 133 0.29 -9.72 -9.40
N ILE A 134 0.98 -9.10 -8.44
CA ILE A 134 0.31 -8.32 -7.41
C ILE A 134 -0.22 -7.01 -7.99
N VAL A 135 -1.47 -6.67 -7.63
CA VAL A 135 -2.21 -5.54 -8.22
C VAL A 135 -2.66 -4.53 -7.18
N ASN A 136 -2.52 -3.25 -7.50
CA ASN A 136 -3.15 -2.15 -6.78
C ASN A 136 -4.07 -1.38 -7.74
N VAL A 137 -5.32 -1.20 -7.36
CA VAL A 137 -6.28 -0.39 -8.11
C VAL A 137 -6.55 0.87 -7.30
N VAL A 138 -6.28 2.03 -7.91
CA VAL A 138 -6.47 3.31 -7.25
C VAL A 138 -7.95 3.51 -6.92
N ASP A 139 -8.24 3.98 -5.71
CA ASP A 139 -9.57 4.24 -5.15
C ASP A 139 -10.48 2.99 -4.98
N HIS A 140 -9.95 1.77 -5.24
CA HIS A 140 -10.68 0.51 -5.12
C HIS A 140 -9.92 -0.52 -4.25
N PRO A 141 -9.84 -0.33 -2.92
CA PRO A 141 -9.06 -1.22 -2.04
C PRO A 141 -9.56 -2.65 -2.00
N GLU A 142 -10.83 -2.90 -2.35
CA GLU A 142 -11.41 -4.24 -2.46
C GLU A 142 -10.81 -5.08 -3.58
N HIS A 143 -10.30 -4.42 -4.63
CA HIS A 143 -9.64 -5.05 -5.78
C HIS A 143 -8.12 -5.09 -5.67
N CYS A 144 -7.58 -4.66 -4.53
CA CYS A 144 -6.13 -4.62 -4.33
C CYS A 144 -5.61 -5.89 -3.66
N SER A 145 -4.52 -6.45 -4.17
CA SER A 145 -3.71 -7.45 -3.47
C SER A 145 -2.67 -6.82 -2.53
N PHE A 146 -2.32 -5.56 -2.74
CA PHE A 146 -1.51 -4.76 -1.83
C PHE A 146 -1.98 -3.31 -1.79
N ILE A 147 -1.63 -2.61 -0.72
CA ILE A 147 -1.83 -1.16 -0.60
C ILE A 147 -0.47 -0.47 -0.46
N VAL A 148 -0.41 0.78 -0.91
CA VAL A 148 0.78 1.62 -0.73
C VAL A 148 0.52 2.54 0.45
N PRO A 149 1.17 2.31 1.60
CA PRO A 149 0.99 3.13 2.80
C PRO A 149 1.55 4.53 2.61
N SER A 150 1.24 5.42 3.54
CA SER A 150 1.94 6.69 3.67
C SER A 150 3.32 6.45 4.29
N THR A 151 4.41 6.94 3.66
CA THR A 151 5.78 6.59 4.07
C THR A 151 6.62 7.81 4.40
N ILE A 152 7.58 7.61 5.29
CA ILE A 152 8.67 8.53 5.60
C ILE A 152 9.97 7.78 5.37
N ASN A 153 10.83 8.33 4.52
CA ASN A 153 12.14 7.77 4.22
C ASN A 153 13.24 8.71 4.73
N ARG A 154 14.25 8.13 5.42
CA ARG A 154 15.46 8.80 5.89
C ARG A 154 16.63 7.86 5.68
N GLY A 155 17.16 7.80 4.43
CA GLY A 155 18.12 6.78 4.04
C GLY A 155 17.53 5.37 4.24
N ASP A 156 18.19 4.54 5.03
CA ASP A 156 17.76 3.17 5.33
C ASP A 156 16.54 3.10 6.28
N LEU A 157 16.17 4.20 6.96
CA LEU A 157 14.97 4.23 7.78
C LEU A 157 13.74 4.43 6.91
N CYS A 158 12.84 3.45 6.93
CA CYS A 158 11.52 3.58 6.33
C CYS A 158 10.44 3.35 7.39
N ILE A 159 9.56 4.35 7.57
CA ILE A 159 8.40 4.26 8.46
C ILE A 159 7.14 4.28 7.60
N SER A 160 6.31 3.26 7.73
CA SER A 160 5.07 3.12 6.98
C SER A 160 3.86 3.27 7.89
N VAL A 161 2.93 4.13 7.50
CA VAL A 161 1.67 4.38 8.22
C VAL A 161 0.51 3.95 7.34
N SER A 162 -0.31 3.04 7.84
CA SER A 162 -1.50 2.57 7.13
C SER A 162 -2.67 2.39 8.09
N THR A 163 -3.86 2.78 7.63
CA THR A 163 -5.14 2.49 8.28
C THR A 163 -5.92 1.39 7.56
N GLY A 164 -5.25 0.66 6.64
CA GLY A 164 -5.91 -0.33 5.79
C GLY A 164 -6.90 0.28 4.79
N GLY A 165 -6.75 1.57 4.47
CA GLY A 165 -7.68 2.32 3.62
C GLY A 165 -8.83 3.00 4.37
N ALA A 166 -8.94 2.83 5.71
CA ALA A 166 -10.03 3.38 6.50
C ALA A 166 -10.00 4.92 6.59
N SER A 167 -8.82 5.55 6.64
CA SER A 167 -8.71 7.01 6.77
C SER A 167 -7.39 7.58 6.26
N PRO A 168 -7.33 8.00 4.99
CA PRO A 168 -6.15 8.71 4.45
C PRO A 168 -5.77 9.98 5.22
N ALA A 169 -6.77 10.67 5.81
CA ALA A 169 -6.52 11.87 6.60
C ALA A 169 -5.76 11.57 7.90
N VAL A 170 -6.10 10.46 8.57
CA VAL A 170 -5.40 10.00 9.78
C VAL A 170 -3.99 9.54 9.43
N GLU A 171 -3.82 8.80 8.32
CA GLU A 171 -2.49 8.39 7.83
C GLU A 171 -1.59 9.61 7.59
N LYS A 172 -2.11 10.62 6.89
CA LYS A 172 -1.40 11.87 6.62
C LYS A 172 -0.98 12.58 7.92
N ARG A 173 -1.90 12.72 8.88
CA ARG A 173 -1.63 13.38 10.15
C ARG A 173 -0.54 12.67 10.95
N ILE A 174 -0.66 11.34 11.11
CA ILE A 174 0.35 10.54 11.82
C ILE A 174 1.70 10.63 11.11
N ARG A 175 1.73 10.58 9.78
CA ARG A 175 2.96 10.76 9.00
C ARG A 175 3.61 12.11 9.30
N GLU A 176 2.84 13.20 9.30
CA GLU A 176 3.35 14.56 9.56
C GLU A 176 3.90 14.69 11.00
N GLU A 177 3.24 14.09 11.99
CA GLU A 177 3.73 14.05 13.37
C GLU A 177 5.06 13.26 13.47
N LEU A 178 5.16 12.12 12.80
CA LEU A 178 6.38 11.29 12.77
C LEU A 178 7.51 11.96 11.96
N GLU A 179 7.22 12.69 10.90
CA GLU A 179 8.23 13.46 10.17
C GLU A 179 8.96 14.48 11.04
N GLY A 180 8.24 15.08 12.01
CA GLY A 180 8.84 15.98 13.00
C GLY A 180 9.67 15.26 14.06
N ALA A 181 9.33 14.01 14.39
CA ALA A 181 10.05 13.21 15.38
C ALA A 181 11.28 12.49 14.80
N PHE A 182 11.27 12.15 13.51
CA PHE A 182 12.33 11.45 12.79
C PHE A 182 12.87 12.35 11.68
N GLY A 183 13.80 13.23 12.03
CA GLY A 183 14.40 14.19 11.12
C GLY A 183 15.48 13.58 10.21
N LYS A 184 16.15 14.44 9.43
CA LYS A 184 17.18 14.00 8.47
C LYS A 184 18.44 13.43 9.14
N GLU A 185 18.67 13.75 10.39
CA GLU A 185 19.78 13.22 11.20
C GLU A 185 19.77 11.69 11.31
N TYR A 186 18.63 11.05 11.14
CA TYR A 186 18.54 9.59 11.15
C TYR A 186 19.20 8.94 9.93
N GLU A 187 19.26 9.62 8.80
CA GLU A 187 19.98 9.14 7.60
C GLU A 187 21.46 9.00 7.89
N GLU A 188 22.10 10.07 8.40
CA GLU A 188 23.52 10.07 8.75
C GLU A 188 23.84 9.09 9.88
N TYR A 189 22.95 8.99 10.87
CA TYR A 189 23.10 8.09 12.01
C TYR A 189 23.10 6.62 11.58
N LEU A 190 22.17 6.22 10.71
CA LEU A 190 22.09 4.84 10.21
C LEU A 190 23.25 4.49 9.27
N ASP A 191 23.68 5.42 8.45
CA ASP A 191 24.87 5.24 7.61
C ASP A 191 26.12 4.98 8.48
N LEU A 192 26.30 5.74 9.56
CA LEU A 192 27.39 5.51 10.53
C LEU A 192 27.29 4.13 11.16
N LEU A 193 26.11 3.70 11.62
CA LEU A 193 25.91 2.39 12.23
C LEU A 193 26.20 1.24 11.25
N THR A 194 25.82 1.40 9.99
CA THR A 194 26.08 0.42 8.92
C THR A 194 27.58 0.27 8.69
N LYS A 195 28.31 1.39 8.63
CA LYS A 195 29.78 1.39 8.52
C LYS A 195 30.44 0.73 9.74
N MET A 196 29.98 1.01 10.95
CA MET A 196 30.51 0.37 12.15
C MET A 196 30.27 -1.14 12.17
N ARG A 197 29.09 -1.60 11.72
CA ARG A 197 28.79 -3.05 11.64
C ARG A 197 29.68 -3.78 10.65
N SER A 198 30.09 -3.14 9.56
CA SER A 198 30.99 -3.75 8.56
C SER A 198 32.45 -3.86 9.04
N LEU A 199 32.82 -3.16 10.14
CA LEU A 199 34.17 -3.18 10.73
C LEU A 199 34.28 -4.18 11.92
N ALA A 200 33.17 -4.75 12.39
CA ALA A 200 33.10 -5.69 13.50
C ALA A 200 33.02 -7.14 13.01
#